data_1c6176fac405488e96b80559f4ec31a0
#
_entry.id   1c6176fac405488e96b80559f4ec31a0
#
_cell.length_a   1.000
_cell.length_b   1.000
_cell.length_c   1.000
_cell.angle_alpha   90.00
_cell.angle_beta   90.00
_cell.angle_gamma   90.00
#
_symmetry.space_group_name_H-M   'P 1'
#
loop_
_entity.id
_entity.type
_entity.pdbx_description
1 polymer ?
#
loop_
_entity_poly.entity_id
_entity_poly.type
_entity_poly.pdbx_seq_one_letter_code
_entity_poly.pdbx_strand_id
1 'polypeptide(L)'
;QSDNTEQGISLNINEISAPNTISGNIALMADDYTAMSYEELLRYFDVSLPITETLPYLTLQSNDFGIYQTDNRGIYYDGNFIEFRNSGGTQDINIVLSKVFKHTSDVFDLSADELQFTEINGRELAVFHYTNENGTDCYYAEFLQNDVAFVVSSENISMEDYAKCLQVLVEKAQQNSGSVNTITGEIVVIDPYANHIGVRLDKEQAPEYSSVYGIDLPDGQSAGDYSLGDRVEVMYTGEPATILTIWAEQLVDIKLLK
;
A
#
# COMPACT_ATOMS: atom_id res chain seq x y z
N GLN A 1 -6.34 12.34 -39.23
CA GLN A 1 -6.42 13.08 -37.97
C GLN A 1 -7.38 12.30 -37.09
N SER A 2 -6.86 11.50 -36.17
CA SER A 2 -7.63 10.89 -35.11
C SER A 2 -7.58 11.88 -33.93
N ASP A 3 -8.71 12.55 -33.70
CA ASP A 3 -8.95 13.27 -32.46
C ASP A 3 -8.99 12.23 -31.32
N ASN A 4 -7.86 12.05 -30.67
CA ASN A 4 -7.83 11.49 -29.33
C ASN A 4 -8.29 12.63 -28.38
N THR A 5 -9.59 12.79 -28.22
CA THR A 5 -10.13 13.43 -27.04
C THR A 5 -9.83 12.50 -25.87
N GLU A 6 -8.84 12.85 -25.06
CA GLU A 6 -8.70 12.29 -23.72
C GLU A 6 -10.05 12.48 -23.02
N GLN A 7 -10.79 11.41 -22.84
CA GLN A 7 -11.98 11.45 -22.02
C GLN A 7 -11.49 11.68 -20.60
N GLY A 8 -11.71 12.88 -20.10
CA GLY A 8 -11.43 13.23 -18.71
C GLY A 8 -12.20 12.26 -17.80
N ILE A 9 -11.53 11.77 -16.78
CA ILE A 9 -12.15 10.87 -15.79
C ILE A 9 -13.18 11.70 -15.04
N SER A 10 -14.43 11.27 -15.10
CA SER A 10 -15.49 11.81 -14.28
C SER A 10 -15.56 11.01 -12.98
N LEU A 11 -15.15 11.61 -11.87
CA LEU A 11 -15.37 11.02 -10.56
C LEU A 11 -16.82 11.28 -10.13
N ASN A 12 -17.46 10.25 -9.63
CA ASN A 12 -18.71 10.39 -8.91
C ASN A 12 -18.36 10.80 -7.47
N ILE A 13 -18.34 12.10 -7.21
CA ILE A 13 -17.93 12.70 -5.93
C ILE A 13 -19.16 13.14 -5.17
N ASN A 14 -19.25 12.75 -3.91
CA ASN A 14 -20.25 13.26 -2.99
C ASN A 14 -19.80 14.55 -2.32
N GLU A 15 -20.71 15.52 -2.26
CA GLU A 15 -20.53 16.75 -1.50
C GLU A 15 -20.98 16.51 -0.07
N ILE A 16 -20.06 16.59 0.87
CA ILE A 16 -20.37 16.46 2.30
C ILE A 16 -20.08 17.75 3.06
N SER A 17 -20.68 17.90 4.22
CA SER A 17 -20.23 18.90 5.18
C SER A 17 -18.79 18.57 5.60
N ALA A 18 -17.98 19.59 5.88
CA ALA A 18 -16.62 19.37 6.37
C ALA A 18 -16.63 18.32 7.50
N PRO A 19 -15.96 17.19 7.32
CA PRO A 19 -16.01 16.13 8.30
C PRO A 19 -15.44 16.64 9.62
N ASN A 20 -16.08 16.32 10.72
CA ASN A 20 -15.42 16.41 12.01
C ASN A 20 -14.25 15.41 11.95
N THR A 21 -13.06 15.91 11.69
CA THR A 21 -11.89 15.08 11.94
C THR A 21 -12.06 14.57 13.35
N ILE A 22 -12.09 13.26 13.53
CA ILE A 22 -11.80 12.68 14.81
C ILE A 22 -10.37 13.11 15.09
N SER A 23 -10.22 14.31 15.62
CA SER A 23 -8.98 14.85 16.17
C SER A 23 -8.73 14.14 17.50
N GLY A 24 -9.02 12.93 17.55
CA GLY A 24 -8.64 12.05 18.58
C GLY A 24 -7.48 11.33 17.99
N ASN A 25 -6.36 11.81 18.22
CA ASN A 25 -5.40 10.90 18.70
C ASN A 25 -5.86 9.43 18.47
N ILE A 26 -5.88 8.98 17.25
CA ILE A 26 -5.25 7.73 17.05
C ILE A 26 -3.78 8.06 17.35
N ALA A 27 -3.50 8.50 18.57
CA ALA A 27 -2.24 8.33 19.23
C ALA A 27 -2.20 6.84 19.45
N LEU A 28 -1.94 6.17 18.37
CA LEU A 28 -1.54 4.81 18.36
C LEU A 28 -0.29 4.85 19.19
N MET A 29 -0.41 4.33 20.39
CA MET A 29 0.72 4.08 21.26
C MET A 29 1.55 3.04 20.52
N ALA A 30 2.33 3.52 19.57
CA ALA A 30 3.26 2.70 18.85
C ALA A 30 4.33 2.30 19.86
N ASP A 31 4.48 1.01 20.09
CA ASP A 31 5.51 0.50 20.97
C ASP A 31 6.88 0.66 20.31
N ASP A 32 6.93 0.60 18.98
CA ASP A 32 8.14 0.75 18.20
C ASP A 32 7.92 1.61 16.93
N TYR A 33 8.85 2.51 16.70
CA TYR A 33 8.97 3.27 15.46
C TYR A 33 10.24 2.87 14.73
N THR A 34 10.11 2.45 13.48
CA THR A 34 11.23 2.15 12.61
C THR A 34 11.35 3.23 11.54
N ALA A 35 12.39 4.07 11.65
CA ALA A 35 12.68 5.09 10.65
C ALA A 35 13.12 4.43 9.33
N MET A 36 12.69 5.00 8.22
CA MET A 36 12.96 4.51 6.86
C MET A 36 13.29 5.67 5.93
N SER A 37 14.00 5.40 4.83
CA SER A 37 14.02 6.31 3.69
C SER A 37 12.67 6.22 2.93
N TYR A 38 12.43 7.20 2.05
CA TYR A 38 11.22 7.19 1.22
C TYR A 38 11.14 5.93 0.35
N GLU A 39 12.24 5.54 -0.26
CA GLU A 39 12.31 4.33 -1.10
C GLU A 39 12.06 3.05 -0.29
N GLU A 40 12.57 2.97 0.94
CA GLU A 40 12.32 1.84 1.83
C GLU A 40 10.85 1.76 2.22
N LEU A 41 10.21 2.91 2.50
CA LEU A 41 8.79 2.97 2.81
C LEU A 41 7.94 2.48 1.64
N LEU A 42 8.21 2.97 0.42
CA LEU A 42 7.49 2.53 -0.77
C LEU A 42 7.67 1.03 -1.03
N ARG A 43 8.89 0.52 -0.84
CA ARG A 43 9.18 -0.91 -0.96
C ARG A 43 8.46 -1.73 0.10
N TYR A 44 8.42 -1.24 1.34
CA TYR A 44 7.72 -1.90 2.45
C TYR A 44 6.23 -2.12 2.15
N PHE A 45 5.58 -1.13 1.55
CA PHE A 45 4.17 -1.23 1.16
C PHE A 45 3.97 -1.82 -0.25
N ASP A 46 5.03 -2.07 -1.00
CA ASP A 46 4.99 -2.49 -2.42
C ASP A 46 4.15 -1.55 -3.29
N VAL A 47 4.39 -0.26 -3.16
CA VAL A 47 3.64 0.77 -3.86
C VAL A 47 4.53 1.72 -4.63
N SER A 48 3.94 2.39 -5.62
CA SER A 48 4.56 3.50 -6.35
C SER A 48 3.66 4.74 -6.25
N LEU A 49 4.27 5.88 -5.95
CA LEU A 49 3.57 7.16 -5.80
C LEU A 49 4.10 8.17 -6.81
N PRO A 50 3.75 8.08 -8.11
CA PRO A 50 4.30 8.95 -9.17
C PRO A 50 3.61 10.32 -9.20
N ILE A 51 3.42 10.95 -8.05
CA ILE A 51 2.71 12.22 -7.91
C ILE A 51 3.43 13.34 -8.64
N THR A 52 4.75 13.43 -8.49
CA THR A 52 5.55 14.48 -9.12
C THR A 52 5.69 14.30 -10.63
N GLU A 53 5.49 13.08 -11.14
CA GLU A 53 5.44 12.81 -12.58
C GLU A 53 4.09 13.26 -13.17
N THR A 54 3.01 13.06 -12.41
CA THR A 54 1.63 13.38 -12.81
C THR A 54 1.33 14.87 -12.61
N LEU A 55 1.74 15.43 -11.48
CA LEU A 55 1.55 16.82 -11.09
C LEU A 55 2.93 17.46 -10.81
N PRO A 56 3.67 17.86 -11.85
CA PRO A 56 5.07 18.27 -11.72
C PRO A 56 5.28 19.59 -10.95
N TYR A 57 4.21 20.28 -10.63
CA TYR A 57 4.28 21.47 -9.77
C TYR A 57 4.28 21.14 -8.27
N LEU A 58 4.03 19.88 -7.91
CA LEU A 58 4.15 19.38 -6.55
C LEU A 58 5.52 18.74 -6.33
N THR A 59 6.05 18.91 -5.14
CA THR A 59 7.31 18.29 -4.70
C THR A 59 7.12 17.60 -3.36
N LEU A 60 7.81 16.48 -3.15
CA LEU A 60 7.83 15.77 -1.88
C LEU A 60 8.39 16.68 -0.78
N GLN A 61 7.63 16.83 0.31
CA GLN A 61 7.99 17.69 1.43
C GLN A 61 8.38 16.90 2.67
N SER A 62 7.82 15.72 2.86
CA SER A 62 8.17 14.85 3.99
C SER A 62 9.64 14.43 3.92
N ASN A 63 10.31 14.45 5.05
CA ASN A 63 11.70 14.05 5.20
C ASN A 63 11.92 13.10 6.39
N ASP A 64 10.83 12.72 7.06
CA ASP A 64 10.83 11.82 8.20
C ASP A 64 9.77 10.74 7.93
N PHE A 65 10.23 9.60 7.48
CA PHE A 65 9.40 8.46 7.11
C PHE A 65 9.65 7.31 8.07
N GLY A 66 8.62 6.52 8.30
CA GLY A 66 8.76 5.33 9.10
C GLY A 66 7.44 4.59 9.26
N ILE A 67 7.53 3.45 9.87
CA ILE A 67 6.39 2.63 10.24
C ILE A 67 6.30 2.53 11.76
N TYR A 68 5.07 2.56 12.25
CA TYR A 68 4.76 2.27 13.63
C TYR A 68 4.27 0.84 13.75
N GLN A 69 4.86 0.09 14.65
CA GLN A 69 4.45 -1.26 14.96
C GLN A 69 3.67 -1.26 16.27
N THR A 70 2.46 -1.81 16.25
CA THR A 70 1.65 -1.98 17.45
C THR A 70 1.60 -3.46 17.85
N ASP A 71 1.42 -3.72 19.14
CA ASP A 71 1.25 -5.05 19.71
C ASP A 71 0.29 -5.91 18.91
N ASN A 72 0.77 -6.88 18.14
CA ASN A 72 -0.02 -7.89 17.44
C ASN A 72 -1.20 -7.38 16.62
N ARG A 73 -1.26 -6.08 16.31
CA ARG A 73 -2.34 -5.45 15.57
C ARG A 73 -1.98 -5.08 14.15
N GLY A 74 -0.76 -5.38 13.75
CA GLY A 74 -0.24 -5.06 12.44
C GLY A 74 0.64 -3.81 12.44
N ILE A 75 1.12 -3.50 11.25
CA ILE A 75 2.01 -2.38 10.98
C ILE A 75 1.20 -1.36 10.19
N TYR A 76 1.30 -0.11 10.58
CA TYR A 76 0.69 0.97 9.82
C TYR A 76 1.62 2.18 9.81
N TYR A 77 1.46 2.97 8.78
CA TYR A 77 2.12 4.26 8.68
C TYR A 77 1.20 5.31 9.28
N ASP A 78 1.66 5.95 10.32
CA ASP A 78 0.94 7.02 10.98
C ASP A 78 1.87 8.16 11.40
N GLY A 79 1.31 9.36 11.45
CA GLY A 79 1.95 10.55 12.00
C GLY A 79 2.82 11.34 11.04
N ASN A 80 3.37 10.73 10.01
CA ASN A 80 4.12 11.43 8.99
C ASN A 80 3.51 11.18 7.63
N PHE A 81 2.59 12.01 7.25
CA PHE A 81 1.98 11.98 5.93
C PHE A 81 3.04 12.08 4.85
N ILE A 82 2.89 11.28 3.81
CA ILE A 82 3.66 11.47 2.58
C ILE A 82 3.05 12.69 1.90
N GLU A 83 3.67 13.81 2.09
CA GLU A 83 3.15 15.10 1.64
C GLU A 83 3.85 15.56 0.37
N PHE A 84 3.06 15.90 -0.63
CA PHE A 84 3.50 16.59 -1.84
C PHE A 84 2.87 17.98 -1.86
N ARG A 85 3.68 19.03 -2.02
CA ARG A 85 3.20 20.42 -1.96
C ARG A 85 3.82 21.26 -3.05
N ASN A 86 3.09 22.30 -3.51
CA ASN A 86 3.64 23.28 -4.43
C ASN A 86 4.60 24.25 -3.70
N SER A 87 5.40 24.96 -4.47
CA SER A 87 6.40 25.92 -3.94
C SER A 87 5.81 27.06 -3.10
N GLY A 88 4.53 27.38 -3.32
CA GLY A 88 3.80 28.40 -2.56
C GLY A 88 3.16 27.87 -1.28
N GLY A 89 3.17 26.56 -1.03
CA GLY A 89 2.56 25.95 0.13
C GLY A 89 1.03 26.05 0.19
N THR A 90 0.39 26.29 -0.95
CA THR A 90 -1.06 26.52 -1.03
C THR A 90 -1.85 25.36 -1.63
N GLN A 91 -1.16 24.40 -2.21
CA GLN A 91 -1.73 23.20 -2.83
C GLN A 91 -0.96 21.98 -2.34
N ASP A 92 -1.66 20.99 -1.88
CA ASP A 92 -1.02 19.75 -1.42
C ASP A 92 -1.84 18.50 -1.74
N ILE A 93 -1.13 17.37 -1.74
CA ILE A 93 -1.68 16.02 -1.70
C ILE A 93 -0.96 15.29 -0.58
N ASN A 94 -1.74 14.69 0.31
CA ASN A 94 -1.27 13.87 1.39
C ASN A 94 -1.71 12.42 1.18
N ILE A 95 -0.77 11.49 1.36
CA ILE A 95 -1.03 10.06 1.20
C ILE A 95 -0.65 9.35 2.49
N VAL A 96 -1.58 8.57 3.02
CA VAL A 96 -1.35 7.64 4.11
C VAL A 96 -1.48 6.23 3.58
N LEU A 97 -0.52 5.38 3.92
CA LEU A 97 -0.50 3.96 3.59
C LEU A 97 -0.68 3.14 4.86
N SER A 98 -1.52 2.12 4.82
CA SER A 98 -1.74 1.24 5.97
C SER A 98 -2.01 -0.20 5.55
N LYS A 99 -1.45 -1.15 6.30
CA LYS A 99 -1.80 -2.58 6.20
C LYS A 99 -2.87 -2.99 7.23
N VAL A 100 -3.28 -2.07 8.10
CA VAL A 100 -4.21 -2.32 9.22
C VAL A 100 -5.57 -1.68 8.99
N PHE A 101 -5.57 -0.42 8.56
CA PHE A 101 -6.81 0.29 8.29
C PHE A 101 -7.39 -0.16 6.95
N LYS A 102 -8.63 -0.62 7.00
CA LYS A 102 -9.34 -1.09 5.81
C LYS A 102 -10.52 -0.20 5.43
N HIS A 103 -10.88 0.78 6.26
CA HIS A 103 -12.08 1.62 6.07
C HIS A 103 -11.91 3.06 6.53
N THR A 104 -12.44 3.98 5.75
CA THR A 104 -12.51 5.43 5.99
C THR A 104 -13.21 5.81 7.30
N SER A 105 -14.17 5.00 7.72
CA SER A 105 -14.89 5.20 8.98
C SER A 105 -13.99 5.19 10.21
N ASP A 106 -12.77 4.67 10.08
CA ASP A 106 -11.80 4.64 11.18
C ASP A 106 -11.07 5.98 11.35
N VAL A 107 -11.11 6.85 10.33
CA VAL A 107 -10.40 8.15 10.33
C VAL A 107 -11.34 9.34 10.42
N PHE A 108 -12.53 9.24 9.85
CA PHE A 108 -13.54 10.31 9.84
C PHE A 108 -14.85 9.79 10.39
N ASP A 109 -15.53 10.63 11.17
CA ASP A 109 -16.90 10.37 11.64
C ASP A 109 -17.89 10.59 10.49
N LEU A 110 -17.84 9.70 9.50
CA LEU A 110 -18.72 9.68 8.35
C LEU A 110 -19.74 8.57 8.52
N SER A 111 -21.01 8.90 8.30
CA SER A 111 -22.03 7.87 8.19
C SER A 111 -21.86 7.09 6.88
N ALA A 112 -22.26 5.83 6.87
CA ALA A 112 -22.19 5.00 5.65
C ALA A 112 -22.97 5.62 4.47
N ASP A 113 -23.99 6.45 4.77
CA ASP A 113 -24.81 7.14 3.76
C ASP A 113 -24.08 8.33 3.11
N GLU A 114 -23.01 8.84 3.73
CA GLU A 114 -22.20 9.94 3.21
C GLU A 114 -21.07 9.43 2.27
N LEU A 115 -20.78 8.14 2.31
CA LEU A 115 -19.79 7.52 1.43
C LEU A 115 -20.42 7.21 0.06
N GLN A 116 -19.88 7.80 -0.99
CA GLN A 116 -20.16 7.36 -2.36
C GLN A 116 -18.95 6.63 -2.91
N PHE A 117 -19.25 5.69 -3.78
CA PHE A 117 -18.22 4.89 -4.42
C PHE A 117 -18.14 5.24 -5.90
N THR A 118 -16.92 5.40 -6.37
CA THR A 118 -16.60 5.52 -7.79
C THR A 118 -15.69 4.37 -8.18
N GLU A 119 -15.66 4.04 -9.45
CA GLU A 119 -14.80 2.99 -9.97
C GLU A 119 -13.75 3.61 -10.90
N ILE A 120 -12.48 3.30 -10.65
CA ILE A 120 -11.38 3.64 -11.54
C ILE A 120 -10.66 2.34 -11.91
N ASN A 121 -10.63 2.01 -13.21
CA ASN A 121 -9.96 0.82 -13.72
C ASN A 121 -10.34 -0.49 -13.00
N GLY A 122 -11.62 -0.65 -12.67
CA GLY A 122 -12.13 -1.83 -11.96
C GLY A 122 -11.85 -1.83 -10.46
N ARG A 123 -11.29 -0.74 -9.91
CA ARG A 123 -11.09 -0.56 -8.48
C ARG A 123 -12.16 0.39 -7.93
N GLU A 124 -12.83 -0.06 -6.87
CA GLU A 124 -13.78 0.76 -6.13
C GLU A 124 -13.04 1.69 -5.17
N LEU A 125 -13.40 2.97 -5.18
CA LEU A 125 -12.88 3.99 -4.29
C LEU A 125 -14.04 4.68 -3.58
N ALA A 126 -13.91 4.92 -2.28
CA ALA A 126 -14.74 5.88 -1.57
C ALA A 126 -14.16 7.27 -1.82
N VAL A 127 -14.97 8.20 -2.34
CA VAL A 127 -14.50 9.55 -2.67
C VAL A 127 -15.51 10.58 -2.19
N PHE A 128 -15.02 11.66 -1.59
CA PHE A 128 -15.87 12.81 -1.24
C PHE A 128 -15.11 14.14 -1.38
N HIS A 129 -15.90 15.21 -1.49
CA HIS A 129 -15.46 16.59 -1.56
C HIS A 129 -16.10 17.40 -0.44
N TYR A 130 -15.35 18.31 0.13
CA TYR A 130 -15.86 19.30 1.07
C TYR A 130 -15.07 20.61 0.95
N THR A 131 -15.67 21.69 1.42
CA THR A 131 -14.97 22.98 1.54
C THR A 131 -14.60 23.16 3.02
N ASN A 132 -13.33 23.42 3.31
CA ASN A 132 -12.88 23.66 4.66
C ASN A 132 -13.30 25.05 5.19
N GLU A 133 -13.01 25.33 6.46
CA GLU A 133 -13.37 26.59 7.12
C GLU A 133 -12.77 27.83 6.44
N ASN A 134 -11.70 27.67 5.68
CA ASN A 134 -11.05 28.75 4.95
C ASN A 134 -11.65 28.95 3.53
N GLY A 135 -12.67 28.18 3.17
CA GLY A 135 -13.27 28.21 1.84
C GLY A 135 -12.44 27.52 0.76
N THR A 136 -11.54 26.60 1.15
CA THR A 136 -10.68 25.87 0.25
C THR A 136 -11.30 24.52 -0.09
N ASP A 137 -11.24 24.13 -1.35
CA ASP A 137 -11.69 22.83 -1.83
C ASP A 137 -10.76 21.72 -1.34
N CYS A 138 -11.35 20.70 -0.76
CA CYS A 138 -10.68 19.53 -0.22
C CYS A 138 -11.30 18.27 -0.81
N TYR A 139 -10.46 17.36 -1.29
CA TYR A 139 -10.87 16.06 -1.78
C TYR A 139 -10.26 14.96 -0.90
N TYR A 140 -10.99 13.88 -0.78
CA TYR A 140 -10.57 12.71 -0.03
C TYR A 140 -10.96 11.46 -0.80
N ALA A 141 -10.06 10.50 -0.87
CA ALA A 141 -10.34 9.18 -1.41
C ALA A 141 -9.68 8.10 -0.58
N GLU A 142 -10.33 6.96 -0.54
CA GLU A 142 -9.79 5.74 0.06
C GLU A 142 -10.04 4.56 -0.85
N PHE A 143 -9.04 3.72 -0.99
CA PHE A 143 -9.14 2.45 -1.69
C PHE A 143 -8.18 1.42 -1.12
N LEU A 144 -8.50 0.17 -1.35
CA LEU A 144 -7.67 -0.96 -0.96
C LEU A 144 -6.99 -1.55 -2.20
N GLN A 145 -5.69 -1.72 -2.13
CA GLN A 145 -4.89 -2.32 -3.18
C GLN A 145 -3.84 -3.25 -2.57
N ASN A 146 -3.91 -4.57 -2.93
CA ASN A 146 -2.97 -5.57 -2.42
C ASN A 146 -2.83 -5.54 -0.89
N ASP A 147 -3.96 -5.50 -0.17
CA ASP A 147 -4.04 -5.39 1.29
C ASP A 147 -3.42 -4.12 1.90
N VAL A 148 -3.04 -3.16 1.06
CA VAL A 148 -2.63 -1.82 1.50
C VAL A 148 -3.79 -0.87 1.30
N ALA A 149 -4.22 -0.21 2.38
CA ALA A 149 -5.15 0.88 2.31
C ALA A 149 -4.41 2.17 1.91
N PHE A 150 -4.95 2.83 0.89
CA PHE A 150 -4.54 4.16 0.47
C PHE A 150 -5.58 5.15 0.97
N VAL A 151 -5.12 6.14 1.70
CA VAL A 151 -5.88 7.34 2.01
C VAL A 151 -5.22 8.50 1.31
N VAL A 152 -5.93 9.14 0.40
CA VAL A 152 -5.42 10.26 -0.41
C VAL A 152 -6.28 11.47 -0.13
N SER A 153 -5.72 12.48 0.50
CA SER A 153 -6.36 13.76 0.71
C SER A 153 -5.66 14.86 -0.07
N SER A 154 -6.39 15.91 -0.41
CA SER A 154 -5.81 17.08 -1.07
C SER A 154 -6.45 18.36 -0.58
N GLU A 155 -5.70 19.44 -0.65
CA GLU A 155 -6.17 20.79 -0.39
C GLU A 155 -5.83 21.69 -1.56
N ASN A 156 -6.84 22.44 -2.06
CA ASN A 156 -6.72 23.41 -3.13
C ASN A 156 -6.14 22.85 -4.46
N ILE A 157 -6.38 21.58 -4.72
CA ILE A 157 -6.09 20.92 -6.00
C ILE A 157 -7.37 20.91 -6.83
N SER A 158 -7.29 21.06 -8.15
CA SER A 158 -8.48 20.93 -9.00
C SER A 158 -9.00 19.48 -9.00
N MET A 159 -10.31 19.32 -9.16
CA MET A 159 -10.91 17.98 -9.29
C MET A 159 -10.28 17.18 -10.43
N GLU A 160 -9.95 17.84 -11.55
CA GLU A 160 -9.31 17.19 -12.70
C GLU A 160 -7.92 16.64 -12.35
N ASP A 161 -7.10 17.44 -11.66
CA ASP A 161 -5.75 17.02 -11.24
C ASP A 161 -5.83 15.94 -10.15
N TYR A 162 -6.78 16.06 -9.24
CA TYR A 162 -7.02 15.04 -8.23
C TYR A 162 -7.44 13.69 -8.85
N ALA A 163 -8.35 13.73 -9.84
CA ALA A 163 -8.77 12.54 -10.58
C ALA A 163 -7.60 11.88 -11.32
N LYS A 164 -6.73 12.66 -11.97
CA LYS A 164 -5.51 12.15 -12.61
C LYS A 164 -4.58 11.48 -11.59
N CYS A 165 -4.44 12.11 -10.42
CA CYS A 165 -3.64 11.54 -9.34
C CYS A 165 -4.19 10.16 -8.90
N LEU A 166 -5.48 10.06 -8.61
CA LEU A 166 -6.11 8.80 -8.23
C LEU A 166 -5.97 7.73 -9.32
N GLN A 167 -6.18 8.11 -10.60
CA GLN A 167 -6.01 7.17 -11.72
C GLN A 167 -4.60 6.57 -11.73
N VAL A 168 -3.59 7.41 -11.65
CA VAL A 168 -2.20 6.97 -11.71
C VAL A 168 -1.84 6.09 -10.50
N LEU A 169 -2.33 6.43 -9.31
CA LEU A 169 -2.13 5.61 -8.12
C LEU A 169 -2.75 4.23 -8.28
N VAL A 170 -3.99 4.14 -8.77
CA VAL A 170 -4.67 2.87 -9.02
C VAL A 170 -3.96 2.06 -10.12
N GLU A 171 -3.57 2.70 -11.23
CA GLU A 171 -2.88 2.03 -12.35
C GLU A 171 -1.52 1.47 -11.93
N LYS A 172 -0.72 2.26 -11.21
CA LYS A 172 0.62 1.85 -10.78
C LYS A 172 0.58 0.79 -9.69
N ALA A 173 -0.38 0.88 -8.78
CA ALA A 173 -0.61 -0.16 -7.80
C ALA A 173 -1.02 -1.50 -8.46
N GLN A 174 -1.76 -1.46 -9.58
CA GLN A 174 -2.08 -2.67 -10.34
C GLN A 174 -0.87 -3.25 -11.11
N GLN A 175 0.07 -2.41 -11.53
CA GLN A 175 1.24 -2.87 -12.29
C GLN A 175 2.23 -3.67 -11.42
N ASN A 176 2.32 -3.34 -10.14
CA ASN A 176 3.19 -4.06 -9.20
C ASN A 176 2.60 -5.42 -8.79
N SER A 177 1.27 -5.58 -8.83
CA SER A 177 0.59 -6.82 -8.49
C SER A 177 0.81 -7.97 -9.48
N GLY A 178 1.53 -7.74 -10.58
CA GLY A 178 1.74 -8.72 -11.66
C GLY A 178 3.17 -9.21 -11.84
N SER A 179 4.16 -8.66 -11.14
CA SER A 179 5.53 -9.20 -11.22
C SER A 179 5.63 -10.45 -10.35
N VAL A 180 5.75 -11.60 -11.00
CA VAL A 180 6.09 -12.84 -10.30
C VAL A 180 7.58 -12.84 -10.04
N ASN A 181 7.95 -12.82 -8.78
CA ASN A 181 9.32 -13.01 -8.33
C ASN A 181 9.60 -14.50 -8.19
N THR A 182 10.85 -14.88 -8.36
CA THR A 182 11.26 -16.28 -8.22
C THR A 182 12.51 -16.35 -7.35
N ILE A 183 12.46 -17.19 -6.34
CA ILE A 183 13.62 -17.56 -5.54
C ILE A 183 13.87 -19.04 -5.62
N THR A 184 15.13 -19.44 -5.48
CA THR A 184 15.54 -20.83 -5.41
C THR A 184 16.36 -21.09 -4.14
N GLY A 185 16.23 -22.27 -3.60
CA GLY A 185 16.93 -22.60 -2.37
C GLY A 185 16.64 -24.01 -1.85
N GLU A 186 17.13 -24.24 -0.64
CA GLU A 186 17.00 -25.50 0.09
C GLU A 186 16.06 -25.32 1.30
N ILE A 187 15.10 -26.21 1.50
CA ILE A 187 14.23 -26.21 2.66
C ILE A 187 15.05 -26.58 3.90
N VAL A 188 15.11 -25.66 4.86
CA VAL A 188 15.88 -25.80 6.11
C VAL A 188 15.03 -25.74 7.37
N VAL A 189 13.76 -25.35 7.24
CA VAL A 189 12.77 -25.34 8.32
C VAL A 189 11.47 -25.93 7.79
N ILE A 190 10.80 -26.74 8.59
CA ILE A 190 9.45 -27.23 8.36
C ILE A 190 8.70 -27.12 9.68
N ASP A 191 7.62 -26.34 9.68
CA ASP A 191 6.68 -26.21 10.80
C ASP A 191 5.28 -26.64 10.36
N PRO A 192 4.89 -27.91 10.60
CA PRO A 192 3.58 -28.40 10.22
C PRO A 192 2.41 -27.77 11.00
N TYR A 193 2.69 -27.21 12.20
CA TYR A 193 1.65 -26.59 13.03
C TYR A 193 1.27 -25.20 12.50
N ALA A 194 2.27 -24.44 12.07
CA ALA A 194 2.07 -23.14 11.46
C ALA A 194 1.82 -23.23 9.94
N ASN A 195 1.88 -24.41 9.35
CA ASN A 195 1.85 -24.66 7.91
C ASN A 195 2.88 -23.81 7.14
N HIS A 196 4.11 -23.82 7.65
CA HIS A 196 5.19 -22.93 7.24
C HIS A 196 6.46 -23.71 6.89
N ILE A 197 7.19 -23.23 5.89
CA ILE A 197 8.53 -23.72 5.55
C ILE A 197 9.53 -22.58 5.51
N GLY A 198 10.79 -22.87 5.84
CA GLY A 198 11.90 -21.93 5.68
C GLY A 198 12.83 -22.38 4.55
N VAL A 199 13.08 -21.52 3.59
CA VAL A 199 13.93 -21.77 2.43
C VAL A 199 15.20 -20.95 2.55
N ARG A 200 16.35 -21.64 2.62
CA ARG A 200 17.67 -21.00 2.52
C ARG A 200 17.97 -20.73 1.07
N LEU A 201 18.10 -19.46 0.72
CA LEU A 201 18.36 -19.03 -0.64
C LEU A 201 19.75 -19.48 -1.14
N ASP A 202 19.84 -19.65 -2.44
CA ASP A 202 21.11 -19.76 -3.12
C ASP A 202 21.93 -18.48 -2.94
N LYS A 203 23.27 -18.58 -2.83
CA LYS A 203 24.14 -17.46 -2.47
C LYS A 203 24.01 -16.24 -3.37
N GLU A 204 23.64 -16.46 -4.62
CA GLU A 204 23.48 -15.43 -5.64
C GLU A 204 22.20 -14.58 -5.43
N GLN A 205 21.25 -15.12 -4.68
CA GLN A 205 19.95 -14.48 -4.39
C GLN A 205 19.83 -14.01 -2.93
N ALA A 206 20.77 -14.43 -2.07
CA ALA A 206 20.68 -14.12 -0.64
C ALA A 206 21.03 -12.64 -0.39
N PRO A 207 20.16 -11.88 0.30
CA PRO A 207 20.50 -10.54 0.76
C PRO A 207 21.62 -10.60 1.82
N GLU A 208 22.34 -9.50 2.00
CA GLU A 208 23.50 -9.42 2.90
C GLU A 208 23.20 -9.79 4.35
N TYR A 209 21.95 -9.57 4.81
CA TYR A 209 21.53 -9.73 6.22
C TYR A 209 20.76 -11.00 6.51
N SER A 210 20.28 -11.72 5.51
CA SER A 210 19.60 -13.00 5.71
C SER A 210 19.66 -13.88 4.48
N SER A 211 19.74 -15.18 4.70
CA SER A 211 19.71 -16.19 3.65
C SER A 211 18.51 -17.16 3.77
N VAL A 212 17.60 -16.92 4.71
CA VAL A 212 16.44 -17.80 4.92
C VAL A 212 15.16 -16.98 4.78
N TYR A 213 14.29 -17.41 3.87
CA TYR A 213 12.95 -16.88 3.69
C TYR A 213 11.93 -17.82 4.33
N GLY A 214 11.04 -17.27 5.13
CA GLY A 214 9.84 -17.94 5.59
C GLY A 214 8.78 -17.96 4.50
N ILE A 215 8.02 -19.04 4.40
CA ILE A 215 6.94 -19.17 3.41
C ILE A 215 5.74 -19.78 4.11
N ASP A 216 4.67 -19.02 4.21
CA ASP A 216 3.40 -19.49 4.68
C ASP A 216 2.63 -20.16 3.54
N LEU A 217 2.21 -21.38 3.76
CA LEU A 217 1.53 -22.16 2.74
C LEU A 217 0.02 -21.90 2.78
N PRO A 218 -0.63 -21.74 1.62
CA PRO A 218 -2.06 -21.53 1.54
C PRO A 218 -2.85 -22.80 1.90
N ASP A 219 -4.14 -22.63 2.14
CA ASP A 219 -5.06 -23.73 2.35
C ASP A 219 -5.00 -24.72 1.16
N GLY A 220 -4.83 -25.99 1.50
CA GLY A 220 -4.72 -27.08 0.51
C GLY A 220 -3.30 -27.50 0.16
N GLN A 221 -2.27 -26.75 0.61
CA GLN A 221 -0.88 -27.19 0.63
C GLN A 221 -0.48 -27.51 2.07
N SER A 222 0.45 -28.44 2.25
CA SER A 222 0.90 -28.84 3.57
C SER A 222 2.42 -28.81 3.69
N ALA A 223 2.93 -28.20 4.75
CA ALA A 223 4.35 -28.23 5.06
C ALA A 223 4.87 -29.68 5.23
N GLY A 224 3.99 -30.62 5.56
CA GLY A 224 4.29 -32.05 5.66
C GLY A 224 4.56 -32.74 4.31
N ASP A 225 4.27 -32.09 3.20
CA ASP A 225 4.53 -32.62 1.85
C ASP A 225 5.99 -32.40 1.41
N TYR A 226 6.76 -31.64 2.20
CA TYR A 226 8.16 -31.31 1.95
C TYR A 226 9.10 -32.00 2.93
N SER A 227 10.36 -32.11 2.55
CA SER A 227 11.42 -32.67 3.39
C SER A 227 12.56 -31.66 3.56
N LEU A 228 13.24 -31.73 4.71
CA LEU A 228 14.47 -30.96 4.91
C LEU A 228 15.52 -31.39 3.87
N GLY A 229 16.15 -30.42 3.24
CA GLY A 229 17.10 -30.64 2.15
C GLY A 229 16.48 -30.65 0.76
N ASP A 230 15.14 -30.64 0.64
CA ASP A 230 14.50 -30.47 -0.66
C ASP A 230 14.89 -29.14 -1.29
N ARG A 231 15.23 -29.18 -2.58
CA ARG A 231 15.45 -27.96 -3.35
C ARG A 231 14.14 -27.52 -3.99
N VAL A 232 13.86 -26.24 -3.85
CA VAL A 232 12.62 -25.64 -4.37
C VAL A 232 12.88 -24.38 -5.17
N GLU A 233 12.00 -24.17 -6.14
CA GLU A 233 11.75 -22.89 -6.81
C GLU A 233 10.42 -22.35 -6.26
N VAL A 234 10.43 -21.16 -5.70
CA VAL A 234 9.27 -20.49 -5.13
C VAL A 234 8.94 -19.28 -5.97
N MET A 235 7.74 -19.24 -6.49
CA MET A 235 7.19 -18.11 -7.24
C MET A 235 6.19 -17.36 -6.35
N TYR A 236 6.35 -16.05 -6.26
CA TYR A 236 5.48 -15.20 -5.43
C TYR A 236 5.33 -13.82 -6.04
N THR A 237 4.29 -13.10 -5.62
CA THR A 237 4.02 -11.72 -6.03
C THR A 237 4.37 -10.75 -4.91
N GLY A 238 4.71 -9.50 -5.28
CA GLY A 238 5.07 -8.47 -4.33
C GLY A 238 6.46 -8.64 -3.71
N GLU A 239 6.75 -7.86 -2.69
CA GLU A 239 8.00 -7.95 -1.91
C GLU A 239 7.76 -8.78 -0.64
N PRO A 240 8.72 -9.59 -0.22
CA PRO A 240 8.63 -10.29 1.07
C PRO A 240 8.50 -9.28 2.22
N ALA A 241 7.79 -9.69 3.28
CA ALA A 241 7.73 -8.88 4.49
C ALA A 241 9.13 -8.59 5.06
N THR A 242 9.25 -7.57 5.91
CA THR A 242 10.52 -7.13 6.52
C THR A 242 11.28 -8.25 7.25
N ILE A 243 10.57 -9.28 7.69
CA ILE A 243 11.12 -10.50 8.29
C ILE A 243 11.44 -11.58 7.26
N LEU A 244 11.47 -11.23 5.97
CA LEU A 244 11.69 -12.15 4.85
C LEU A 244 10.67 -13.31 4.82
N THR A 245 9.40 -13.01 5.05
CA THR A 245 8.30 -13.96 4.93
C THR A 245 7.49 -13.67 3.67
N ILE A 246 7.26 -14.72 2.89
CA ILE A 246 6.30 -14.74 1.78
C ILE A 246 5.00 -15.28 2.36
N TRP A 247 3.97 -14.45 2.38
CA TRP A 247 2.67 -14.82 2.90
C TRP A 247 1.90 -15.73 1.92
N ALA A 248 0.98 -16.53 2.43
CA ALA A 248 0.21 -17.49 1.64
C ALA A 248 -0.51 -16.84 0.43
N GLU A 249 -1.00 -15.60 0.58
CA GLU A 249 -1.64 -14.83 -0.48
C GLU A 249 -0.67 -14.31 -1.54
N GLN A 250 0.61 -14.19 -1.22
CA GLN A 250 1.66 -13.81 -2.17
C GLN A 250 2.18 -15.01 -2.96
N LEU A 251 2.01 -16.21 -2.42
CA LEU A 251 2.55 -17.42 -3.01
C LEU A 251 1.79 -17.77 -4.31
N VAL A 252 2.52 -17.90 -5.39
CA VAL A 252 2.00 -18.33 -6.70
C VAL A 252 2.17 -19.83 -6.88
N ASP A 253 3.38 -20.34 -6.62
CA ASP A 253 3.69 -21.76 -6.76
C ASP A 253 4.97 -22.13 -6.01
N ILE A 254 5.08 -23.39 -5.58
CA ILE A 254 6.32 -24.00 -5.09
C ILE A 254 6.58 -25.27 -5.88
N LYS A 255 7.72 -25.33 -6.52
CA LYS A 255 8.13 -26.44 -7.36
C LYS A 255 9.37 -27.12 -6.79
N LEU A 256 9.28 -28.41 -6.57
CA LEU A 256 10.43 -29.23 -6.24
C LEU A 256 11.39 -29.32 -7.44
N LEU A 257 12.64 -28.98 -7.19
CA LEU A 257 13.73 -29.12 -8.17
C LEU A 257 14.37 -30.51 -7.98
N LYS A 258 14.51 -31.23 -9.07
CA LYS A 258 15.11 -32.58 -9.07
C LYS A 258 16.62 -32.52 -9.20
#